data_5d83a4ebd69e391d0d09dd37b0043eff
#
_entry.id   5d83a4ebd69e391d0d09dd37b0043eff
#
_cell.length_a   1.000
_cell.length_b   1.000
_cell.length_c   1.000
_cell.angle_alpha   90.00
_cell.angle_beta   90.00
_cell.angle_gamma   90.00
#
_symmetry.space_group_name_H-M   'P 1'
#
loop_
_entity.id
_entity.type
_entity.pdbx_description
1 polymer ?
#
loop_
_entity_poly.entity_id
_entity_poly.type
_entity_poly.pdbx_seq_one_letter_code
_entity_poly.pdbx_strand_id
1 'polypeptide(L)'
;AALVAPGVVLNKDGSFQRTSRFRGPDLDSATPAELVATTARLNSALRRLGSGWSIFVEAVRRPALDYPVCAFPDPASALVERERAAQFAEEGAHFESRYFLTFLWMPPAEDAARAESWLYEGKAEKGVDPRELLEGFADRTDRLLRLFEGFFPEVQWLDDGETLSYLHSCISTRLHDVRVPETPMHLDALLADEPLTGGLEPRLGAAHLRTLTVIGFPSATFPGLLDELNALGFAYRWSTRAIMLDKSDATKLLSKIRRQWFAKRKSVAAILKEVMTNEASVLVDSDAANKAEDADAALQELGADHVGLALVTATVTVWDEEPALAAEKLRLVEKVIQGRDFTCVTEGMNAIEA
;
A
#
# COMPACT_ATOMS: atom_id res chain seq x y z
N ALA A 1 14.81 -1.23 -14.27
CA ALA A 1 14.64 -0.01 -13.45
C ALA A 1 15.99 0.61 -13.16
N ALA A 2 16.06 1.94 -12.94
CA ALA A 2 17.28 2.65 -12.56
C ALA A 2 16.96 3.87 -11.68
N LEU A 3 17.93 4.28 -10.84
CA LEU A 3 17.90 5.58 -10.17
C LEU A 3 18.19 6.68 -11.21
N VAL A 4 17.32 7.68 -11.33
CA VAL A 4 17.41 8.77 -12.31
C VAL A 4 17.53 10.14 -11.67
N ALA A 5 17.19 10.28 -10.39
CA ALA A 5 17.41 11.45 -9.55
C ALA A 5 17.43 10.99 -8.08
N PRO A 6 17.81 11.86 -7.12
CA PRO A 6 17.86 11.49 -5.71
C PRO A 6 16.54 10.88 -5.20
N GLY A 7 16.58 9.62 -4.80
CA GLY A 7 15.44 8.84 -4.35
C GLY A 7 14.36 8.56 -5.40
N VAL A 8 14.60 8.86 -6.70
CA VAL A 8 13.63 8.65 -7.78
C VAL A 8 14.08 7.49 -8.68
N VAL A 9 13.19 6.53 -8.86
CA VAL A 9 13.38 5.37 -9.72
C VAL A 9 12.55 5.51 -10.98
N LEU A 10 13.16 5.27 -12.14
CA LEU A 10 12.46 5.03 -13.40
C LEU A 10 12.32 3.51 -13.58
N ASN A 11 11.08 3.04 -13.62
CA ASN A 11 10.74 1.64 -13.83
C ASN A 11 10.84 1.25 -15.31
N LYS A 12 10.82 -0.07 -15.58
CA LYS A 12 10.93 -0.61 -16.97
C LYS A 12 9.75 -0.26 -17.85
N ASP A 13 8.59 0.01 -17.27
CA ASP A 13 7.37 0.42 -17.96
C ASP A 13 7.28 1.93 -18.22
N GLY A 14 8.33 2.68 -17.90
CA GLY A 14 8.38 4.13 -18.05
C GLY A 14 7.74 4.91 -16.89
N SER A 15 7.27 4.25 -15.84
CA SER A 15 6.73 4.92 -14.67
C SER A 15 7.84 5.44 -13.75
N PHE A 16 7.59 6.59 -13.11
CA PHE A 16 8.45 7.14 -12.07
C PHE A 16 7.93 6.72 -10.70
N GLN A 17 8.87 6.38 -9.81
CA GLN A 17 8.58 5.98 -8.43
C GLN A 17 9.43 6.77 -7.47
N ARG A 18 8.84 7.19 -6.34
CA ARG A 18 9.54 7.81 -5.22
C ARG A 18 8.90 7.40 -3.90
N THR A 19 9.72 7.08 -2.91
CA THR A 19 9.28 6.53 -1.64
C THR A 19 9.67 7.45 -0.50
N SER A 20 8.76 7.65 0.45
CA SER A 20 9.02 8.32 1.72
C SER A 20 8.83 7.35 2.88
N ARG A 21 9.60 7.55 3.94
CA ARG A 21 9.33 6.98 5.26
C ARG A 21 8.43 7.95 6.01
N PHE A 22 7.46 7.44 6.76
CA PHE A 22 6.59 8.27 7.57
C PHE A 22 6.27 7.61 8.91
N ARG A 23 5.86 8.44 9.85
CA ARG A 23 5.24 8.03 11.11
C ARG A 23 3.87 8.68 11.18
N GLY A 24 2.84 7.86 11.42
CA GLY A 24 1.48 8.35 11.61
C GLY A 24 1.31 9.12 12.92
N PRO A 25 0.17 9.80 13.12
CA PRO A 25 -0.15 10.45 14.39
C PRO A 25 -0.22 9.40 15.50
N ASP A 26 0.08 9.84 16.72
CA ASP A 26 -0.14 9.02 17.91
C ASP A 26 -1.65 8.83 18.12
N LEU A 27 -2.10 7.57 18.02
CA LEU A 27 -3.51 7.23 18.11
C LEU A 27 -4.01 7.18 19.57
N ASP A 28 -3.11 6.89 20.51
CA ASP A 28 -3.46 6.73 21.93
C ASP A 28 -3.72 8.08 22.60
N SER A 29 -2.99 9.12 22.19
CA SER A 29 -3.12 10.47 22.76
C SER A 29 -3.97 11.42 21.92
N ALA A 30 -4.27 11.09 20.65
CA ALA A 30 -5.05 11.94 19.75
C ALA A 30 -6.54 11.95 20.13
N THR A 31 -7.12 13.13 20.12
CA THR A 31 -8.58 13.26 20.26
C THR A 31 -9.31 12.84 18.98
N PRO A 32 -10.58 12.40 19.05
CA PRO A 32 -11.37 12.08 17.86
C PRO A 32 -11.43 13.23 16.86
N ALA A 33 -11.47 14.49 17.33
CA ALA A 33 -11.48 15.66 16.46
C ALA A 33 -10.17 15.82 15.67
N GLU A 34 -9.02 15.55 16.30
CA GLU A 34 -7.71 15.58 15.64
C GLU A 34 -7.59 14.48 14.58
N LEU A 35 -8.08 13.26 14.86
CA LEU A 35 -8.09 12.17 13.90
C LEU A 35 -8.97 12.50 12.69
N VAL A 36 -10.16 13.06 12.91
CA VAL A 36 -11.05 13.53 11.83
C VAL A 36 -10.37 14.62 11.00
N ALA A 37 -9.73 15.61 11.67
CA ALA A 37 -9.02 16.68 10.97
C ALA A 37 -7.85 16.14 10.13
N THR A 38 -7.09 15.19 10.65
CA THR A 38 -5.98 14.52 9.94
C THR A 38 -6.49 13.77 8.73
N THR A 39 -7.57 12.99 8.87
CA THR A 39 -8.21 12.26 7.78
C THR A 39 -8.72 13.20 6.68
N ALA A 40 -9.34 14.32 7.05
CA ALA A 40 -9.81 15.33 6.11
C ALA A 40 -8.65 15.99 5.33
N ARG A 41 -7.53 16.28 5.99
CA ARG A 41 -6.31 16.82 5.34
C ARG A 41 -5.70 15.79 4.39
N LEU A 42 -5.60 14.52 4.80
CA LEU A 42 -5.12 13.44 3.96
C LEU A 42 -5.99 13.28 2.71
N ASN A 43 -7.31 13.22 2.87
CA ASN A 43 -8.25 13.19 1.75
C ASN A 43 -8.07 14.39 0.81
N SER A 44 -7.93 15.61 1.36
CA SER A 44 -7.70 16.82 0.58
C SER A 44 -6.39 16.80 -0.24
N ALA A 45 -5.35 16.14 0.26
CA ALA A 45 -4.10 15.94 -0.46
C ALA A 45 -4.26 14.89 -1.58
N LEU A 46 -4.81 13.72 -1.25
CA LEU A 46 -4.88 12.57 -2.16
C LEU A 46 -5.89 12.75 -3.31
N ARG A 47 -7.02 13.41 -3.09
CA ARG A 47 -8.03 13.67 -4.13
C ARG A 47 -7.54 14.52 -5.30
N ARG A 48 -6.36 15.14 -5.17
CA ARG A 48 -5.70 15.91 -6.24
C ARG A 48 -4.96 15.02 -7.23
N LEU A 49 -4.78 13.75 -6.90
CA LEU A 49 -4.20 12.76 -7.78
C LEU A 49 -5.30 12.20 -8.68
N GLY A 50 -4.99 12.03 -9.95
CA GLY A 50 -5.90 11.47 -10.95
C GLY A 50 -5.33 10.21 -11.59
N SER A 51 -5.88 9.85 -12.75
CA SER A 51 -5.42 8.69 -13.52
C SER A 51 -3.92 8.78 -13.83
N GLY A 52 -3.27 7.63 -13.86
CA GLY A 52 -1.82 7.51 -13.97
C GLY A 52 -1.08 7.50 -12.62
N TRP A 53 -1.70 7.92 -11.52
CA TRP A 53 -1.10 7.83 -10.19
C TRP A 53 -1.50 6.56 -9.47
N SER A 54 -0.52 5.96 -8.81
CA SER A 54 -0.71 4.89 -7.84
C SER A 54 0.04 5.22 -6.56
N ILE A 55 -0.55 4.83 -5.44
CA ILE A 55 0.03 4.99 -4.11
C ILE A 55 0.17 3.62 -3.49
N PHE A 56 1.32 3.36 -2.88
CA PHE A 56 1.53 2.19 -2.03
C PHE A 56 1.78 2.67 -0.61
N VAL A 57 1.01 2.15 0.33
CA VAL A 57 1.20 2.37 1.77
C VAL A 57 1.57 1.03 2.39
N GLU A 58 2.74 0.96 2.99
CA GLU A 58 3.26 -0.27 3.53
C GLU A 58 3.60 -0.15 5.01
N ALA A 59 3.32 -1.22 5.74
CA ALA A 59 3.86 -1.47 7.07
C ALA A 59 4.74 -2.72 7.02
N VAL A 60 6.03 -2.53 7.26
CA VAL A 60 7.02 -3.61 7.29
C VAL A 60 7.36 -3.88 8.75
N ARG A 61 6.83 -4.98 9.29
CA ARG A 61 7.17 -5.44 10.62
C ARG A 61 8.39 -6.35 10.54
N ARG A 62 9.40 -6.03 11.32
CA ARG A 62 10.67 -6.74 11.32
C ARG A 62 11.23 -6.89 12.74
N PRO A 63 12.13 -7.85 13.00
CA PRO A 63 12.85 -7.89 14.26
C PRO A 63 13.59 -6.58 14.51
N ALA A 64 13.47 -6.06 15.73
CA ALA A 64 14.25 -4.91 16.19
C ALA A 64 15.58 -5.43 16.71
N LEU A 65 16.65 -5.29 15.90
CA LEU A 65 17.98 -5.82 16.22
C LEU A 65 18.88 -4.77 16.87
N ASP A 66 18.57 -3.49 16.68
CA ASP A 66 19.40 -2.37 17.10
C ASP A 66 18.87 -1.78 18.42
N TYR A 67 19.67 -1.95 19.46
CA TYR A 67 19.44 -1.26 20.72
C TYR A 67 20.34 -0.02 20.78
N PRO A 68 19.78 1.19 21.08
CA PRO A 68 20.58 2.39 21.13
C PRO A 68 21.58 2.32 22.29
N VAL A 69 22.86 2.55 21.98
CA VAL A 69 23.91 2.59 23.02
C VAL A 69 23.82 3.93 23.74
N CYS A 70 23.36 3.89 24.98
CA CYS A 70 23.25 5.07 25.84
C CYS A 70 24.25 4.98 27.00
N ALA A 71 24.87 6.11 27.35
CA ALA A 71 25.76 6.22 28.52
C ALA A 71 25.07 7.08 29.59
N PHE A 72 24.91 6.54 30.77
CA PHE A 72 24.32 7.24 31.90
C PHE A 72 25.39 7.44 32.99
N PRO A 73 25.59 8.69 33.48
CA PRO A 73 26.58 8.97 34.53
C PRO A 73 26.12 8.46 35.89
N ASP A 74 24.82 8.33 36.12
CA ASP A 74 24.26 7.82 37.35
C ASP A 74 24.27 6.29 37.40
N PRO A 75 24.82 5.65 38.46
CA PRO A 75 24.92 4.21 38.59
C PRO A 75 23.56 3.47 38.56
N ALA A 76 22.51 4.07 39.11
CA ALA A 76 21.17 3.48 39.14
C ALA A 76 20.56 3.46 37.74
N SER A 77 20.68 4.58 37.01
CA SER A 77 20.23 4.69 35.61
C SER A 77 21.03 3.73 34.69
N ALA A 78 22.35 3.62 34.93
CA ALA A 78 23.20 2.68 34.19
C ALA A 78 22.85 1.20 34.47
N LEU A 79 22.39 0.87 35.69
CA LEU A 79 21.90 -0.48 36.01
C LEU A 79 20.60 -0.76 35.27
N VAL A 80 19.61 0.14 35.34
CA VAL A 80 18.33 0.00 34.62
C VAL A 80 18.55 -0.17 33.11
N GLU A 81 19.47 0.62 32.56
CA GLU A 81 19.78 0.55 31.14
C GLU A 81 20.43 -0.79 30.73
N ARG A 82 21.29 -1.33 31.56
CA ARG A 82 21.88 -2.68 31.32
C ARG A 82 20.82 -3.77 31.34
N GLU A 83 19.87 -3.71 32.28
CA GLU A 83 18.75 -4.66 32.34
C GLU A 83 17.84 -4.53 31.10
N ARG A 84 17.55 -3.30 30.64
CA ARG A 84 16.80 -3.05 29.42
C ARG A 84 17.51 -3.59 28.19
N ALA A 85 18.81 -3.33 28.07
CA ALA A 85 19.62 -3.83 26.95
C ALA A 85 19.68 -5.38 26.96
N ALA A 86 19.80 -6.01 28.13
CA ALA A 86 19.77 -7.46 28.26
C ALA A 86 18.40 -8.05 27.83
N GLN A 87 17.31 -7.43 28.25
CA GLN A 87 15.94 -7.80 27.85
C GLN A 87 15.73 -7.65 26.33
N PHE A 88 16.24 -6.54 25.76
CA PHE A 88 16.13 -6.29 24.33
C PHE A 88 17.00 -7.27 23.50
N ALA A 89 18.09 -7.74 24.03
CA ALA A 89 18.96 -8.72 23.37
C ALA A 89 18.39 -10.13 23.31
N GLU A 90 17.26 -10.40 23.99
CA GLU A 90 16.57 -11.68 23.92
C GLU A 90 16.03 -11.91 22.51
N GLU A 91 16.44 -13.04 21.87
CA GLU A 91 16.17 -13.33 20.47
C GLU A 91 14.65 -13.47 20.22
N GLY A 92 14.13 -12.75 19.20
CA GLY A 92 12.73 -12.78 18.82
C GLY A 92 11.78 -12.06 19.78
N ALA A 93 12.30 -11.39 20.84
CA ALA A 93 11.47 -10.73 21.84
C ALA A 93 10.84 -9.41 21.33
N HIS A 94 11.48 -8.71 20.42
CA HIS A 94 11.09 -7.37 19.99
C HIS A 94 10.94 -7.24 18.50
N PHE A 95 9.91 -6.50 18.08
CA PHE A 95 9.63 -6.17 16.68
C PHE A 95 9.34 -4.68 16.55
N GLU A 96 9.78 -4.10 15.45
CA GLU A 96 9.44 -2.74 15.05
C GLU A 96 8.64 -2.74 13.74
N SER A 97 7.78 -1.75 13.54
CA SER A 97 7.09 -1.51 12.28
C SER A 97 7.64 -0.24 11.64
N ARG A 98 8.04 -0.34 10.37
CA ARG A 98 8.43 0.80 9.55
C ARG A 98 7.35 1.05 8.50
N TYR A 99 7.01 2.31 8.31
CA TYR A 99 5.94 2.70 7.40
C TYR A 99 6.52 3.45 6.21
N PHE A 100 6.09 3.03 5.02
CA PHE A 100 6.52 3.61 3.75
C PHE A 100 5.32 4.07 2.94
N LEU A 101 5.50 5.21 2.27
CA LEU A 101 4.53 5.78 1.35
C LEU A 101 5.24 5.99 0.02
N THR A 102 4.84 5.21 -0.97
CA THR A 102 5.41 5.25 -2.32
C THR A 102 4.41 5.86 -3.28
N PHE A 103 4.87 6.87 -4.02
CA PHE A 103 4.15 7.44 -5.15
C PHE A 103 4.72 6.86 -6.44
N LEU A 104 3.85 6.35 -7.26
CA LEU A 104 4.15 5.89 -8.61
C LEU A 104 3.30 6.68 -9.58
N TRP A 105 3.93 7.20 -10.63
CA TRP A 105 3.24 7.91 -11.69
C TRP A 105 3.62 7.33 -13.05
N MET A 106 2.59 6.90 -13.79
CA MET A 106 2.67 6.48 -15.18
C MET A 106 2.33 7.69 -16.05
N PRO A 107 3.28 8.26 -16.78
CA PRO A 107 2.98 9.31 -17.75
C PRO A 107 2.04 8.78 -18.85
N PRO A 108 1.41 9.66 -19.65
CA PRO A 108 0.65 9.23 -20.83
C PRO A 108 1.46 8.29 -21.73
N ALA A 109 0.79 7.35 -22.40
CA ALA A 109 1.46 6.25 -23.10
C ALA A 109 2.57 6.66 -24.09
N GLU A 110 2.38 7.79 -24.77
CA GLU A 110 3.41 8.35 -25.68
C GLU A 110 4.65 8.83 -24.93
N ASP A 111 4.49 9.39 -23.75
CA ASP A 111 5.58 9.89 -22.91
C ASP A 111 6.23 8.78 -22.09
N ALA A 112 5.47 7.76 -21.70
CA ALA A 112 5.99 6.56 -21.03
C ALA A 112 6.96 5.79 -21.94
N ALA A 113 6.62 5.60 -23.21
CA ALA A 113 7.49 4.94 -24.19
C ALA A 113 8.80 5.71 -24.41
N ARG A 114 8.76 7.04 -24.32
CA ARG A 114 9.97 7.88 -24.41
C ARG A 114 10.84 7.80 -23.16
N ALA A 115 10.23 7.77 -21.98
CA ALA A 115 10.95 7.58 -20.74
C ALA A 115 11.64 6.22 -20.70
N GLU A 116 10.97 5.18 -21.21
CA GLU A 116 11.53 3.84 -21.37
C GLU A 116 12.73 3.84 -22.34
N SER A 117 12.60 4.47 -23.53
CA SER A 117 13.68 4.55 -24.51
C SER A 117 14.89 5.32 -23.96
N TRP A 118 14.67 6.34 -23.17
CA TRP A 118 15.73 7.07 -22.48
C TRP A 118 16.54 6.18 -21.54
N LEU A 119 15.88 5.27 -20.84
CA LEU A 119 16.53 4.31 -19.93
C LEU A 119 17.46 3.33 -20.67
N TYR A 120 17.09 2.91 -21.90
CA TYR A 120 17.82 1.88 -22.64
C TYR A 120 18.78 2.47 -23.71
N GLU A 121 18.42 3.55 -24.37
CA GLU A 121 19.12 4.07 -25.54
C GLU A 121 19.84 5.41 -25.29
N GLY A 122 19.54 6.09 -24.20
CA GLY A 122 20.13 7.40 -23.86
C GLY A 122 19.78 8.52 -24.84
N LYS A 123 18.84 8.31 -25.78
CA LYS A 123 18.40 9.28 -26.77
C LYS A 123 16.93 9.58 -26.58
N ALA A 124 16.58 10.86 -26.46
CA ALA A 124 15.20 11.33 -26.52
C ALA A 124 14.79 11.53 -27.99
N GLU A 125 13.74 10.85 -28.43
CA GLU A 125 13.06 11.17 -29.68
C GLU A 125 12.32 12.50 -29.60
N LYS A 126 11.90 13.09 -30.74
CA LYS A 126 11.15 14.36 -30.78
C LYS A 126 9.86 14.25 -29.95
N GLY A 127 9.72 15.06 -28.90
CA GLY A 127 8.57 15.10 -27.99
C GLY A 127 8.93 15.76 -26.66
N VAL A 128 8.16 15.49 -25.58
CA VAL A 128 8.44 15.98 -24.23
C VAL A 128 9.76 15.38 -23.76
N ASP A 129 10.67 16.23 -23.26
CA ASP A 129 11.95 15.77 -22.71
C ASP A 129 11.67 14.91 -21.46
N PRO A 130 12.22 13.68 -21.36
CA PRO A 130 12.10 12.86 -20.15
C PRO A 130 12.55 13.57 -18.87
N ARG A 131 13.44 14.55 -18.98
CA ARG A 131 13.85 15.40 -17.86
C ARG A 131 12.72 16.31 -17.37
N GLU A 132 11.93 16.88 -18.27
CA GLU A 132 10.76 17.68 -17.90
C GLU A 132 9.70 16.83 -17.20
N LEU A 133 9.51 15.57 -17.63
CA LEU A 133 8.63 14.62 -16.94
C LEU A 133 9.14 14.29 -15.53
N LEU A 134 10.44 14.06 -15.40
CA LEU A 134 11.09 13.79 -14.11
C LEU A 134 10.96 14.99 -13.16
N GLU A 135 11.27 16.21 -13.63
CA GLU A 135 11.14 17.45 -12.86
C GLU A 135 9.68 17.67 -12.43
N GLY A 136 8.74 17.48 -13.36
CA GLY A 136 7.31 17.59 -13.09
C GLY A 136 6.81 16.56 -12.06
N PHE A 137 7.34 15.34 -12.09
CA PHE A 137 7.05 14.31 -11.10
C PHE A 137 7.64 14.68 -9.72
N ALA A 138 8.91 15.08 -9.68
CA ALA A 138 9.56 15.51 -8.44
C ALA A 138 8.84 16.67 -7.79
N ASP A 139 8.50 17.72 -8.55
CA ASP A 139 7.76 18.89 -8.07
C ASP A 139 6.38 18.52 -7.49
N ARG A 140 5.65 17.63 -8.15
CA ARG A 140 4.32 17.21 -7.68
C ARG A 140 4.41 16.41 -6.38
N THR A 141 5.36 15.47 -6.31
CA THR A 141 5.57 14.65 -5.11
C THR A 141 6.10 15.50 -3.95
N ASP A 142 6.97 16.47 -4.18
CA ASP A 142 7.44 17.40 -3.15
C ASP A 142 6.32 18.29 -2.59
N ARG A 143 5.37 18.72 -3.44
CA ARG A 143 4.18 19.45 -2.97
C ARG A 143 3.28 18.57 -2.11
N LEU A 144 3.11 17.28 -2.44
CA LEU A 144 2.34 16.34 -1.64
C LEU A 144 3.02 16.10 -0.29
N LEU A 145 4.34 15.86 -0.27
CA LEU A 145 5.07 15.64 0.97
C LEU A 145 4.92 16.82 1.92
N ARG A 146 5.10 18.07 1.42
CA ARG A 146 4.88 19.27 2.24
C ARG A 146 3.46 19.38 2.83
N LEU A 147 2.45 18.84 2.17
CA LEU A 147 1.11 18.77 2.76
C LEU A 147 1.07 17.76 3.92
N PHE A 148 1.77 16.62 3.78
CA PHE A 148 1.82 15.60 4.82
C PHE A 148 2.65 16.04 6.04
N GLU A 149 3.72 16.82 5.85
CA GLU A 149 4.49 17.43 6.94
C GLU A 149 3.62 18.27 7.88
N GLY A 150 2.50 18.78 7.39
CA GLY A 150 1.55 19.58 8.18
C GLY A 150 0.71 18.77 9.17
N PHE A 151 0.73 17.43 9.11
CA PHE A 151 -0.10 16.57 9.99
C PHE A 151 0.51 15.21 10.34
N PHE A 152 1.61 14.80 9.71
CA PHE A 152 2.39 13.65 10.16
C PHE A 152 3.54 14.12 11.05
N PRO A 153 3.78 13.47 12.19
CA PRO A 153 4.92 13.79 13.08
C PRO A 153 6.27 13.67 12.38
N GLU A 154 6.39 12.74 11.46
CA GLU A 154 7.58 12.50 10.67
C GLU A 154 7.18 12.03 9.26
N VAL A 155 7.70 12.69 8.24
CA VAL A 155 7.64 12.24 6.85
C VAL A 155 8.83 12.80 6.10
N GLN A 156 9.59 11.92 5.43
CA GLN A 156 10.78 12.32 4.66
C GLN A 156 11.00 11.39 3.48
N TRP A 157 11.53 11.96 2.39
CA TRP A 157 11.98 11.14 1.26
C TRP A 157 13.11 10.23 1.69
N LEU A 158 13.12 9.03 1.15
CA LEU A 158 14.29 8.17 1.22
C LEU A 158 15.40 8.73 0.31
N ASP A 159 16.63 8.70 0.79
CA ASP A 159 17.79 8.93 -0.06
C ASP A 159 18.04 7.73 -1.00
N ASP A 160 19.09 7.78 -1.82
CA ASP A 160 19.41 6.72 -2.78
C ASP A 160 19.68 5.38 -2.09
N GLY A 161 20.47 5.36 -1.01
CA GLY A 161 20.81 4.16 -0.26
C GLY A 161 19.58 3.56 0.46
N GLU A 162 18.80 4.41 1.12
CA GLU A 162 17.53 4.04 1.75
C GLU A 162 16.52 3.52 0.72
N THR A 163 16.44 4.14 -0.47
CA THR A 163 15.57 3.71 -1.56
C THR A 163 15.96 2.33 -2.06
N LEU A 164 17.26 2.08 -2.28
CA LEU A 164 17.73 0.75 -2.69
C LEU A 164 17.50 -0.30 -1.62
N SER A 165 17.75 0.02 -0.36
CA SER A 165 17.51 -0.89 0.78
C SER A 165 16.01 -1.20 0.96
N TYR A 166 15.13 -0.20 0.77
CA TYR A 166 13.69 -0.41 0.76
C TYR A 166 13.27 -1.33 -0.39
N LEU A 167 13.70 -1.05 -1.62
CA LEU A 167 13.37 -1.88 -2.79
C LEU A 167 13.90 -3.30 -2.66
N HIS A 168 15.13 -3.48 -2.13
CA HIS A 168 15.67 -4.80 -1.81
C HIS A 168 14.77 -5.54 -0.83
N SER A 169 14.31 -4.88 0.23
CA SER A 169 13.41 -5.49 1.22
C SER A 169 12.04 -5.93 0.64
N CYS A 170 11.65 -5.42 -0.55
CA CYS A 170 10.43 -5.84 -1.24
C CYS A 170 10.59 -7.19 -1.96
N ILE A 171 11.82 -7.60 -2.26
CA ILE A 171 12.13 -8.78 -3.08
C ILE A 171 13.11 -9.74 -2.41
N SER A 172 13.48 -9.51 -1.15
CA SER A 172 14.37 -10.36 -0.38
C SER A 172 13.89 -10.48 1.06
N THR A 173 14.15 -11.62 1.68
CA THR A 173 13.92 -11.85 3.12
C THR A 173 15.11 -11.38 3.96
N ARG A 174 16.22 -11.06 3.35
CA ARG A 174 17.44 -10.59 4.00
C ARG A 174 17.37 -9.09 4.26
N LEU A 175 17.60 -8.71 5.51
CA LEU A 175 17.59 -7.31 5.93
C LEU A 175 19.02 -6.78 5.99
N HIS A 176 19.44 -6.02 4.98
CA HIS A 176 20.71 -5.29 4.98
C HIS A 176 20.60 -4.00 4.17
N ASP A 177 21.49 -3.07 4.45
CA ASP A 177 21.58 -1.82 3.71
C ASP A 177 22.29 -2.04 2.38
N VAL A 178 21.67 -1.59 1.30
CA VAL A 178 22.25 -1.66 -0.04
C VAL A 178 23.04 -0.39 -0.32
N ARG A 179 24.30 -0.56 -0.72
CA ARG A 179 25.16 0.56 -1.09
C ARG A 179 24.83 1.06 -2.48
N VAL A 180 24.81 2.37 -2.64
CA VAL A 180 24.67 2.99 -3.95
C VAL A 180 25.92 2.68 -4.79
N PRO A 181 25.75 2.08 -5.99
CA PRO A 181 26.89 1.75 -6.83
C PRO A 181 27.52 3.02 -7.43
N GLU A 182 28.86 3.06 -7.52
CA GLU A 182 29.59 4.19 -8.11
C GLU A 182 29.26 4.36 -9.60
N THR A 183 28.98 3.27 -10.29
CA THR A 183 28.59 3.27 -11.71
C THR A 183 27.10 3.01 -11.83
N PRO A 184 26.35 3.83 -12.57
CA PRO A 184 24.93 3.57 -12.81
C PRO A 184 24.70 2.17 -13.40
N MET A 185 23.77 1.43 -12.80
CA MET A 185 23.40 0.08 -13.23
C MET A 185 21.91 -0.17 -13.09
N HIS A 186 21.42 -1.20 -13.76
CA HIS A 186 20.04 -1.62 -13.63
C HIS A 186 19.77 -2.24 -12.26
N LEU A 187 18.70 -1.77 -11.59
CA LEU A 187 18.36 -2.16 -10.22
C LEU A 187 18.04 -3.65 -10.09
N ASP A 188 17.46 -4.26 -11.11
CA ASP A 188 17.18 -5.70 -11.13
C ASP A 188 18.44 -6.56 -11.05
N ALA A 189 19.57 -6.09 -11.60
CA ALA A 189 20.86 -6.76 -11.45
C ALA A 189 21.51 -6.52 -10.09
N LEU A 190 21.18 -5.40 -9.44
CA LEU A 190 21.75 -5.01 -8.13
C LEU A 190 21.00 -5.65 -6.95
N LEU A 191 19.65 -5.68 -7.04
CA LEU A 191 18.79 -5.96 -5.88
C LEU A 191 18.36 -7.43 -5.76
N ALA A 192 18.34 -8.20 -6.87
CA ALA A 192 17.88 -9.58 -6.86
C ALA A 192 18.99 -10.51 -6.32
N ASP A 193 18.88 -10.89 -5.06
CA ASP A 193 19.85 -11.76 -4.37
C ASP A 193 19.28 -13.14 -4.00
N GLU A 194 17.94 -13.30 -4.08
CA GLU A 194 17.25 -14.55 -3.80
C GLU A 194 16.34 -14.95 -4.97
N PRO A 195 16.29 -16.26 -5.32
CA PRO A 195 15.41 -16.73 -6.38
C PRO A 195 13.95 -16.75 -5.90
N LEU A 196 13.06 -16.15 -6.68
CA LEU A 196 11.61 -16.30 -6.50
C LEU A 196 11.13 -17.52 -7.28
N THR A 197 10.61 -18.54 -6.59
CA THR A 197 10.02 -19.72 -7.17
C THR A 197 8.50 -19.64 -7.05
N GLY A 198 7.82 -19.68 -8.19
CA GLY A 198 6.36 -19.62 -8.26
C GLY A 198 5.67 -20.95 -7.98
N GLY A 199 4.35 -20.97 -8.16
CA GLY A 199 3.49 -22.13 -7.99
C GLY A 199 2.48 -21.95 -6.86
N LEU A 200 1.87 -23.06 -6.42
CA LEU A 200 0.89 -23.05 -5.32
C LEU A 200 1.50 -22.68 -3.97
N GLU A 201 2.80 -22.86 -3.84
CA GLU A 201 3.58 -22.53 -2.66
C GLU A 201 4.79 -21.68 -3.07
N PRO A 202 4.60 -20.36 -3.27
CA PRO A 202 5.70 -19.50 -3.67
C PRO A 202 6.77 -19.44 -2.60
N ARG A 203 8.03 -19.38 -3.05
CA ARG A 203 9.20 -19.32 -2.18
C ARG A 203 10.13 -18.21 -2.64
N LEU A 204 10.68 -17.50 -1.68
CA LEU A 204 11.75 -16.53 -1.88
C LEU A 204 12.99 -17.03 -1.14
N GLY A 205 14.00 -17.46 -1.90
CA GLY A 205 15.13 -18.18 -1.33
C GLY A 205 14.69 -19.47 -0.62
N ALA A 206 14.99 -19.59 0.66
CA ALA A 206 14.56 -20.67 1.53
C ALA A 206 13.15 -20.49 2.11
N ALA A 207 12.67 -19.25 2.16
CA ALA A 207 11.41 -18.92 2.83
C ALA A 207 10.18 -19.23 2.00
N HIS A 208 9.19 -19.91 2.60
CA HIS A 208 7.85 -20.11 2.06
C HIS A 208 7.01 -18.86 2.29
N LEU A 209 6.47 -18.27 1.23
CA LEU A 209 5.60 -17.11 1.30
C LEU A 209 4.14 -17.54 1.45
N ARG A 210 3.39 -16.81 2.26
CA ARG A 210 1.94 -16.93 2.36
C ARG A 210 1.33 -15.54 2.36
N THR A 211 0.36 -15.33 1.47
CA THR A 211 -0.29 -14.03 1.29
C THR A 211 -1.78 -14.13 1.54
N LEU A 212 -2.33 -13.11 2.18
CA LEU A 212 -3.74 -12.91 2.43
C LEU A 212 -4.16 -11.60 1.77
N THR A 213 -5.23 -11.65 0.97
CA THR A 213 -5.82 -10.47 0.32
C THR A 213 -7.11 -10.06 1.01
N VAL A 214 -7.24 -8.77 1.32
CA VAL A 214 -8.47 -8.17 1.84
C VAL A 214 -9.41 -7.89 0.66
N ILE A 215 -10.56 -8.55 0.64
CA ILE A 215 -11.57 -8.44 -0.42
C ILE A 215 -12.84 -7.69 0.01
N GLY A 216 -13.03 -7.47 1.31
CA GLY A 216 -14.15 -6.72 1.86
C GLY A 216 -13.74 -5.91 3.09
N PHE A 217 -14.27 -4.70 3.17
CA PHE A 217 -14.02 -3.76 4.26
C PHE A 217 -15.25 -3.68 5.15
N PRO A 218 -15.11 -3.43 6.47
CA PRO A 218 -16.22 -3.16 7.35
C PRO A 218 -16.97 -1.88 6.92
N SER A 219 -18.18 -1.70 7.41
CA SER A 219 -19.02 -0.53 7.08
C SER A 219 -18.41 0.80 7.48
N ALA A 220 -17.54 0.80 8.49
CA ALA A 220 -16.78 1.96 8.93
C ALA A 220 -15.38 1.54 9.35
N THR A 221 -14.39 2.35 9.01
CA THR A 221 -13.01 2.20 9.45
C THR A 221 -12.57 3.43 10.23
N PHE A 222 -11.69 3.22 11.19
CA PHE A 222 -11.09 4.30 11.98
C PHE A 222 -9.60 4.00 12.19
N PRO A 223 -8.78 5.01 12.44
CA PRO A 223 -7.36 4.80 12.75
C PRO A 223 -7.19 3.86 13.95
N GLY A 224 -6.21 2.95 13.87
CA GLY A 224 -5.95 1.97 14.93
C GLY A 224 -6.78 0.68 14.88
N LEU A 225 -7.73 0.55 13.94
CA LEU A 225 -8.60 -0.64 13.85
C LEU A 225 -7.84 -1.97 13.76
N LEU A 226 -6.67 -1.96 13.16
CA LEU A 226 -5.81 -3.12 12.97
C LEU A 226 -4.54 -3.12 13.86
N ASP A 227 -4.49 -2.31 14.92
CA ASP A 227 -3.32 -2.22 15.81
C ASP A 227 -2.95 -3.54 16.49
N GLU A 228 -3.91 -4.46 16.65
CA GLU A 228 -3.63 -5.80 17.15
C GLU A 228 -2.61 -6.57 16.31
N LEU A 229 -2.41 -6.21 15.03
CA LEU A 229 -1.34 -6.77 14.21
C LEU A 229 0.05 -6.45 14.78
N ASN A 230 0.20 -5.32 15.47
CA ASN A 230 1.45 -4.94 16.12
C ASN A 230 1.79 -5.80 17.36
N ALA A 231 0.84 -6.56 17.88
CA ALA A 231 1.07 -7.51 18.97
C ALA A 231 1.61 -8.88 18.50
N LEU A 232 1.60 -9.13 17.18
CA LEU A 232 2.10 -10.39 16.63
C LEU A 232 3.62 -10.49 16.79
N GLY A 233 4.11 -11.62 17.30
CA GLY A 233 5.51 -11.89 17.59
C GLY A 233 6.30 -12.42 16.39
N PHE A 234 6.03 -11.94 15.17
CA PHE A 234 6.74 -12.32 13.95
C PHE A 234 6.73 -11.20 12.89
N ALA A 235 7.61 -11.33 11.91
CA ALA A 235 7.74 -10.41 10.80
C ALA A 235 6.60 -10.61 9.78
N TYR A 236 6.07 -9.50 9.25
CA TYR A 236 5.14 -9.50 8.13
C TYR A 236 5.26 -8.20 7.33
N ARG A 237 4.74 -8.22 6.11
CA ARG A 237 4.57 -7.02 5.30
C ARG A 237 3.09 -6.82 4.99
N TRP A 238 2.55 -5.67 5.39
CA TRP A 238 1.26 -5.16 4.92
C TRP A 238 1.50 -4.21 3.75
N SER A 239 0.80 -4.41 2.64
CA SER A 239 0.84 -3.49 1.50
C SER A 239 -0.57 -3.10 1.09
N THR A 240 -0.82 -1.80 0.96
CA THR A 240 -2.05 -1.27 0.37
C THR A 240 -1.69 -0.50 -0.89
N ARG A 241 -2.22 -0.94 -2.02
CA ARG A 241 -2.11 -0.25 -3.31
C ARG A 241 -3.41 0.48 -3.61
N ALA A 242 -3.33 1.75 -3.94
CA ALA A 242 -4.44 2.56 -4.42
C ALA A 242 -4.12 3.11 -5.81
N ILE A 243 -4.86 2.69 -6.83
CA ILE A 243 -4.76 3.21 -8.19
C ILE A 243 -5.78 4.33 -8.32
N MET A 244 -5.31 5.56 -8.47
CA MET A 244 -6.15 6.75 -8.49
C MET A 244 -6.89 6.87 -9.82
N LEU A 245 -8.13 7.33 -9.76
CA LEU A 245 -8.96 7.59 -10.94
C LEU A 245 -9.25 9.07 -11.03
N ASP A 246 -9.20 9.63 -12.23
CA ASP A 246 -9.74 10.96 -12.46
C ASP A 246 -11.28 10.95 -12.40
N LYS A 247 -11.87 12.14 -12.30
CA LYS A 247 -13.33 12.30 -12.16
C LYS A 247 -14.11 11.65 -13.31
N SER A 248 -13.56 11.68 -14.53
CA SER A 248 -14.18 11.09 -15.73
C SER A 248 -14.25 9.57 -15.65
N ASP A 249 -13.12 8.92 -15.33
CA ASP A 249 -13.04 7.47 -15.25
C ASP A 249 -13.76 6.94 -14.02
N ALA A 250 -13.66 7.64 -12.89
CA ALA A 250 -14.42 7.37 -11.69
C ALA A 250 -15.94 7.40 -11.94
N THR A 251 -16.43 8.43 -12.65
CA THR A 251 -17.86 8.57 -13.00
C THR A 251 -18.32 7.43 -13.91
N LYS A 252 -17.50 7.06 -14.91
CA LYS A 252 -17.80 5.92 -15.81
C LYS A 252 -17.90 4.62 -15.02
N LEU A 253 -16.90 4.36 -14.12
CA LEU A 253 -16.86 3.16 -13.31
C LEU A 253 -18.07 3.05 -12.37
N LEU A 254 -18.34 4.10 -11.57
CA LEU A 254 -19.47 4.13 -10.65
C LEU A 254 -20.82 4.00 -11.39
N SER A 255 -20.97 4.67 -12.54
CA SER A 255 -22.17 4.54 -13.38
C SER A 255 -22.35 3.12 -13.92
N LYS A 256 -21.24 2.41 -14.22
CA LYS A 256 -21.28 0.99 -14.63
C LYS A 256 -21.71 0.11 -13.45
N ILE A 257 -21.13 0.29 -12.27
CA ILE A 257 -21.45 -0.44 -11.04
C ILE A 257 -22.92 -0.24 -10.68
N ARG A 258 -23.39 1.01 -10.64
CA ARG A 258 -24.80 1.35 -10.38
C ARG A 258 -25.75 0.62 -11.33
N ARG A 259 -25.48 0.65 -12.63
CA ARG A 259 -26.30 -0.05 -13.63
C ARG A 259 -26.33 -1.56 -13.43
N GLN A 260 -25.18 -2.17 -13.07
CA GLN A 260 -25.10 -3.60 -12.80
C GLN A 260 -25.97 -3.99 -11.59
N TRP A 261 -25.90 -3.25 -10.49
CA TRP A 261 -26.69 -3.52 -9.30
C TRP A 261 -28.17 -3.20 -9.52
N PHE A 262 -28.46 -2.12 -10.25
CA PHE A 262 -29.85 -1.79 -10.61
C PHE A 262 -30.50 -2.89 -11.46
N ALA A 263 -29.75 -3.49 -12.39
CA ALA A 263 -30.24 -4.62 -13.19
C ALA A 263 -30.45 -5.89 -12.34
N LYS A 264 -29.63 -6.12 -11.31
CA LYS A 264 -29.79 -7.25 -10.38
C LYS A 264 -30.96 -7.08 -9.39
N ARG A 265 -31.38 -5.86 -9.15
CA ARG A 265 -32.44 -5.53 -8.17
C ARG A 265 -33.77 -6.22 -8.47
N LYS A 266 -34.10 -6.40 -9.74
CA LYS A 266 -35.27 -7.20 -10.16
C LYS A 266 -34.72 -8.51 -10.81
N SER A 267 -35.04 -9.65 -10.21
CA SER A 267 -34.74 -10.91 -10.85
C SER A 267 -35.56 -11.04 -12.15
N VAL A 268 -35.01 -11.71 -13.17
CA VAL A 268 -35.75 -11.97 -14.44
C VAL A 268 -37.07 -12.64 -14.17
N ALA A 269 -37.17 -13.51 -13.16
CA ALA A 269 -38.42 -14.14 -12.73
C ALA A 269 -39.42 -13.14 -12.14
N ALA A 270 -38.96 -12.14 -11.40
CA ALA A 270 -39.79 -11.08 -10.84
C ALA A 270 -40.35 -10.16 -11.96
N ILE A 271 -39.54 -9.82 -12.95
CA ILE A 271 -39.96 -9.04 -14.14
C ILE A 271 -40.99 -9.81 -14.95
N LEU A 272 -40.76 -11.11 -15.20
CA LEU A 272 -41.71 -11.97 -15.90
C LEU A 272 -43.05 -12.07 -15.15
N LYS A 273 -43.04 -12.20 -13.83
CA LYS A 273 -44.24 -12.26 -13.01
C LYS A 273 -45.00 -10.92 -13.03
N GLU A 274 -44.31 -9.80 -12.94
CA GLU A 274 -44.90 -8.45 -13.02
C GLU A 274 -45.56 -8.21 -14.39
N VAL A 275 -44.96 -8.67 -15.46
CA VAL A 275 -45.51 -8.61 -16.82
C VAL A 275 -46.76 -9.53 -16.99
N MET A 276 -46.73 -10.70 -16.34
CA MET A 276 -47.85 -11.67 -16.46
C MET A 276 -49.02 -11.40 -15.52
N THR A 277 -48.77 -10.82 -14.34
CA THR A 277 -49.82 -10.64 -13.31
C THR A 277 -50.25 -9.20 -13.12
N ASN A 278 -49.58 -8.24 -13.74
CA ASN A 278 -49.78 -6.79 -13.58
C ASN A 278 -49.74 -6.31 -12.09
N GLU A 279 -49.17 -7.10 -11.20
CA GLU A 279 -48.93 -6.78 -9.79
C GLU A 279 -47.45 -6.55 -9.54
N ALA A 280 -47.14 -5.44 -8.81
CA ALA A 280 -45.76 -5.14 -8.44
C ALA A 280 -45.17 -6.26 -7.57
N SER A 281 -44.09 -6.88 -8.02
CA SER A 281 -43.38 -7.91 -7.27
C SER A 281 -42.68 -7.32 -6.06
N VAL A 282 -43.03 -7.78 -4.85
CA VAL A 282 -42.43 -7.36 -3.57
C VAL A 282 -41.04 -7.96 -3.36
N LEU A 283 -40.64 -8.94 -4.20
CA LEU A 283 -39.30 -9.56 -4.14
C LEU A 283 -38.23 -8.67 -4.80
N VAL A 284 -37.86 -7.61 -4.12
CA VAL A 284 -36.66 -6.79 -4.45
C VAL A 284 -35.48 -7.35 -3.66
N ASP A 285 -34.39 -7.62 -4.35
CA ASP A 285 -33.12 -7.91 -3.69
C ASP A 285 -32.66 -6.64 -2.98
N SER A 286 -32.83 -6.61 -1.66
CA SER A 286 -32.49 -5.46 -0.82
C SER A 286 -30.99 -5.15 -0.84
N ASP A 287 -30.13 -6.16 -0.94
CA ASP A 287 -28.69 -5.97 -1.03
C ASP A 287 -28.30 -5.27 -2.35
N ALA A 288 -28.87 -5.69 -3.47
CA ALA A 288 -28.66 -5.04 -4.75
C ALA A 288 -29.22 -3.61 -4.79
N ALA A 289 -30.32 -3.33 -4.07
CA ALA A 289 -30.87 -1.99 -3.94
C ALA A 289 -29.94 -1.08 -3.14
N ASN A 290 -29.46 -1.54 -1.98
CA ASN A 290 -28.51 -0.80 -1.13
C ASN A 290 -27.21 -0.49 -1.87
N LYS A 291 -26.64 -1.46 -2.57
CA LYS A 291 -25.40 -1.26 -3.37
C LYS A 291 -25.60 -0.28 -4.54
N ALA A 292 -26.80 -0.21 -5.12
CA ALA A 292 -27.10 0.78 -6.14
C ALA A 292 -27.21 2.20 -5.53
N GLU A 293 -27.78 2.32 -4.33
CA GLU A 293 -27.89 3.57 -3.57
C GLU A 293 -26.51 4.06 -3.11
N ASP A 294 -25.65 3.16 -2.61
CA ASP A 294 -24.28 3.47 -2.26
C ASP A 294 -23.48 4.02 -3.45
N ALA A 295 -23.67 3.43 -4.64
CA ALA A 295 -23.05 3.92 -5.87
C ALA A 295 -23.57 5.30 -6.29
N ASP A 296 -24.85 5.60 -6.03
CA ASP A 296 -25.44 6.92 -6.28
C ASP A 296 -24.89 7.96 -5.29
N ALA A 297 -24.80 7.64 -4.01
CA ALA A 297 -24.19 8.50 -2.99
C ALA A 297 -22.72 8.81 -3.35
N ALA A 298 -21.95 7.80 -3.74
CA ALA A 298 -20.56 7.98 -4.18
C ALA A 298 -20.45 8.89 -5.43
N LEU A 299 -21.41 8.80 -6.38
CA LEU A 299 -21.47 9.70 -7.54
C LEU A 299 -21.75 11.15 -7.15
N GLN A 300 -22.60 11.39 -6.13
CA GLN A 300 -22.88 12.72 -5.62
C GLN A 300 -21.67 13.35 -4.93
N GLU A 301 -20.99 12.60 -4.06
CA GLU A 301 -19.77 13.02 -3.38
C GLU A 301 -18.64 13.34 -4.37
N LEU A 302 -18.47 12.49 -5.39
CA LEU A 302 -17.52 12.71 -6.49
C LEU A 302 -17.91 13.94 -7.32
N GLY A 303 -19.22 14.11 -7.59
CA GLY A 303 -19.76 15.27 -8.31
C GLY A 303 -19.48 16.59 -7.61
N ALA A 304 -19.58 16.61 -6.28
CA ALA A 304 -19.32 17.75 -5.41
C ALA A 304 -17.81 18.01 -5.17
N ASP A 305 -16.91 17.21 -5.73
CA ASP A 305 -15.47 17.26 -5.51
C ASP A 305 -15.04 17.07 -4.02
N HIS A 306 -15.87 16.39 -3.23
CA HIS A 306 -15.53 16.10 -1.84
C HIS A 306 -14.52 14.96 -1.71
N VAL A 307 -14.56 13.99 -2.62
CA VAL A 307 -13.72 12.79 -2.60
C VAL A 307 -13.07 12.52 -3.96
N GLY A 308 -11.95 11.77 -3.92
CA GLY A 308 -11.38 11.10 -5.08
C GLY A 308 -11.69 9.60 -5.02
N LEU A 309 -11.75 8.93 -6.16
CA LEU A 309 -11.95 7.50 -6.24
C LEU A 309 -10.63 6.78 -6.55
N ALA A 310 -10.43 5.63 -5.95
CA ALA A 310 -9.30 4.75 -6.24
C ALA A 310 -9.74 3.29 -6.26
N LEU A 311 -9.03 2.48 -7.04
CA LEU A 311 -9.07 1.02 -6.93
C LEU A 311 -8.09 0.59 -5.86
N VAL A 312 -8.57 -0.03 -4.79
CA VAL A 312 -7.76 -0.40 -3.63
C VAL A 312 -7.58 -1.90 -3.57
N THR A 313 -6.33 -2.33 -3.32
CA THR A 313 -5.97 -3.70 -3.00
C THR A 313 -5.12 -3.66 -1.72
N ALA A 314 -5.45 -4.48 -0.73
CA ALA A 314 -4.66 -4.61 0.48
C ALA A 314 -4.28 -6.08 0.69
N THR A 315 -3.00 -6.33 0.94
CA THR A 315 -2.45 -7.67 1.13
C THR A 315 -1.55 -7.72 2.37
N VAL A 316 -1.46 -8.89 2.97
CA VAL A 316 -0.49 -9.18 4.02
C VAL A 316 0.30 -10.41 3.62
N THR A 317 1.62 -10.30 3.62
CA THR A 317 2.52 -11.40 3.34
C THR A 317 3.32 -11.76 4.59
N VAL A 318 3.33 -13.02 4.92
CA VAL A 318 4.16 -13.63 5.96
C VAL A 318 5.07 -14.67 5.34
N TRP A 319 6.17 -14.98 6.02
CA TRP A 319 7.13 -15.96 5.55
C TRP A 319 7.76 -16.74 6.68
N ASP A 320 8.22 -17.93 6.37
CA ASP A 320 9.05 -18.79 7.21
C ASP A 320 9.78 -19.82 6.36
N GLU A 321 10.92 -20.32 6.84
CA GLU A 321 11.60 -21.43 6.18
C GLU A 321 10.81 -22.72 6.29
N GLU A 322 10.01 -22.88 7.35
CA GLU A 322 9.11 -24.02 7.53
C GLU A 322 7.69 -23.68 7.04
N PRO A 323 7.15 -24.44 6.05
CA PRO A 323 5.85 -24.15 5.44
C PRO A 323 4.68 -24.21 6.44
N ALA A 324 4.79 -25.05 7.47
CA ALA A 324 3.76 -25.16 8.52
C ALA A 324 3.72 -23.90 9.39
N LEU A 325 4.88 -23.33 9.74
CA LEU A 325 4.98 -22.09 10.51
C LEU A 325 4.51 -20.90 9.68
N ALA A 326 4.85 -20.83 8.39
CA ALA A 326 4.33 -19.78 7.52
C ALA A 326 2.79 -19.82 7.45
N ALA A 327 2.19 -21.01 7.36
CA ALA A 327 0.75 -21.16 7.35
C ALA A 327 0.10 -20.80 8.71
N GLU A 328 0.77 -21.09 9.82
CA GLU A 328 0.31 -20.71 11.16
C GLU A 328 0.34 -19.19 11.36
N LYS A 329 1.44 -18.54 10.98
CA LYS A 329 1.57 -17.07 10.99
C LYS A 329 0.42 -16.41 10.20
N LEU A 330 0.11 -16.92 9.00
CA LEU A 330 -0.99 -16.39 8.20
C LEU A 330 -2.34 -16.53 8.91
N ARG A 331 -2.62 -17.68 9.53
CA ARG A 331 -3.86 -17.90 10.30
C ARG A 331 -4.01 -16.92 11.48
N LEU A 332 -2.91 -16.56 12.14
CA LEU A 332 -2.93 -15.55 13.20
C LEU A 332 -3.26 -14.17 12.66
N VAL A 333 -2.68 -13.80 11.52
CA VAL A 333 -3.00 -12.53 10.82
C VAL A 333 -4.47 -12.53 10.39
N GLU A 334 -4.94 -13.60 9.76
CA GLU A 334 -6.33 -13.76 9.32
C GLU A 334 -7.32 -13.58 10.48
N LYS A 335 -7.03 -14.18 11.63
CA LYS A 335 -7.87 -14.06 12.83
C LYS A 335 -8.01 -12.61 13.30
N VAL A 336 -6.92 -11.84 13.29
CA VAL A 336 -6.96 -10.41 13.67
C VAL A 336 -7.79 -9.63 12.68
N ILE A 337 -7.57 -9.82 11.38
CA ILE A 337 -8.25 -9.08 10.32
C ILE A 337 -9.75 -9.38 10.30
N GLN A 338 -10.13 -10.67 10.34
CA GLN A 338 -11.53 -11.10 10.38
C GLN A 338 -12.23 -10.69 11.67
N GLY A 339 -11.51 -10.66 12.79
CA GLY A 339 -12.02 -10.17 14.08
C GLY A 339 -12.41 -8.69 14.09
N ARG A 340 -12.07 -7.95 13.02
CA ARG A 340 -12.41 -6.53 12.80
C ARG A 340 -13.35 -6.31 11.60
N ASP A 341 -14.16 -7.32 11.27
CA ASP A 341 -15.17 -7.32 10.22
C ASP A 341 -14.64 -7.11 8.78
N PHE A 342 -13.35 -7.35 8.56
CA PHE A 342 -12.82 -7.45 7.20
C PHE A 342 -13.08 -8.85 6.65
N THR A 343 -13.34 -8.91 5.34
CA THR A 343 -13.36 -10.20 4.61
C THR A 343 -12.04 -10.36 3.88
N CYS A 344 -11.42 -11.51 4.05
CA CYS A 344 -10.12 -11.79 3.42
C CYS A 344 -10.09 -13.20 2.82
N VAL A 345 -9.17 -13.41 1.88
CA VAL A 345 -8.93 -14.68 1.19
C VAL A 345 -7.44 -15.00 1.27
N THR A 346 -7.14 -16.22 1.68
CA THR A 346 -5.78 -16.76 1.57
C THR A 346 -5.50 -17.09 0.11
N GLU A 347 -4.43 -16.49 -0.43
CA GLU A 347 -4.05 -16.71 -1.82
C GLU A 347 -3.40 -18.09 -2.00
N GLY A 348 -3.83 -18.80 -3.04
CA GLY A 348 -3.31 -20.09 -3.44
C GLY A 348 -2.73 -20.03 -4.84
N MET A 349 -3.58 -20.19 -5.87
CA MET A 349 -3.13 -20.21 -7.26
C MET A 349 -2.57 -18.86 -7.74
N ASN A 350 -3.06 -17.75 -7.18
CA ASN A 350 -2.66 -16.38 -7.54
C ASN A 350 -1.69 -15.76 -6.53
N ALA A 351 -1.04 -16.56 -5.70
CA ALA A 351 -0.18 -16.08 -4.61
C ALA A 351 1.01 -15.24 -5.07
N ILE A 352 1.44 -15.34 -6.33
CA ILE A 352 2.52 -14.52 -6.91
C ILE A 352 1.99 -13.17 -7.41
N GLU A 353 0.73 -13.10 -7.81
CA GLU A 353 0.11 -11.87 -8.31
C GLU A 353 -0.41 -10.97 -7.19
N ALA A 354 -0.61 -11.53 -6.02
CA ALA A 354 -1.03 -10.82 -4.81
C ALA A 354 0.14 -10.13 -4.13
#